data_2167d8d99da78fbbe63ada274a30d771
#
_entry.id   2167d8d99da78fbbe63ada274a30d771
#
_cell.length_a   1.000
_cell.length_b   1.000
_cell.length_c   1.000
_cell.angle_alpha   90.00
_cell.angle_beta   90.00
_cell.angle_gamma   90.00
#
_symmetry.space_group_name_H-M   'P 1'
#
loop_
_entity.id
_entity.type
_entity.pdbx_description
1 polymer ?
#
loop_
_entity_poly.entity_id
_entity_poly.type
_entity_poly.pdbx_seq_one_letter_code
_entity_poly.pdbx_strand_id
1 'polypeptide(L)'
;MTEEKVKVLIIGSGPAGYTAAIYASRAGLNPVLYTGGEPGGQLTTTNDVENYPGYPEGVNGPQMMIDFQKQAERFNTDVRYGLATKVDFSGYPHKVWIDEGKHLITADAVIIA
;
A
#
# COMPACT_ATOMS: atom_id res chain seq x y z
N MET A 1 1.38 -3.25 22.62
CA MET A 1 0.97 -3.65 21.25
C MET A 1 -0.50 -3.35 21.05
N THR A 2 -0.82 -2.65 19.98
CA THR A 2 -2.22 -2.45 19.57
C THR A 2 -2.62 -3.53 18.57
N GLU A 3 -3.90 -3.83 18.50
CA GLU A 3 -4.43 -4.83 17.59
C GLU A 3 -5.62 -4.27 16.83
N GLU A 4 -5.65 -4.50 15.53
CA GLU A 4 -6.69 -3.97 14.66
C GLU A 4 -7.11 -5.03 13.64
N LYS A 5 -8.41 -5.07 13.34
CA LYS A 5 -8.96 -5.97 12.34
C LYS A 5 -9.34 -5.18 11.08
N VAL A 6 -8.86 -5.63 9.92
CA VAL A 6 -9.16 -5.02 8.62
C VAL A 6 -9.65 -6.08 7.63
N LYS A 7 -10.36 -5.66 6.60
CA LYS A 7 -10.80 -6.57 5.54
C LYS A 7 -9.66 -6.87 4.57
N VAL A 8 -9.00 -5.83 4.07
CA VAL A 8 -7.91 -5.94 3.11
C VAL A 8 -6.73 -5.13 3.60
N LEU A 9 -5.60 -5.78 3.72
CA LEU A 9 -4.33 -5.14 4.04
C LEU A 9 -3.42 -5.21 2.82
N ILE A 10 -2.86 -4.07 2.41
CA ILE A 10 -1.92 -3.98 1.30
C ILE A 10 -0.55 -3.62 1.86
N ILE A 11 0.44 -4.42 1.55
CA ILE A 11 1.82 -4.20 1.96
C ILE A 11 2.61 -3.75 0.75
N GLY A 12 3.02 -2.51 0.74
CA GLY A 12 3.80 -1.90 -0.34
C GLY A 12 3.08 -0.72 -0.98
N SER A 13 3.87 0.31 -1.33
CA SER A 13 3.37 1.59 -1.85
C SER A 13 3.96 1.96 -3.21
N GLY A 14 4.39 0.97 -3.99
CA GLY A 14 4.72 1.19 -5.39
C GLY A 14 3.46 1.24 -6.26
N PRO A 15 3.60 1.29 -7.58
CA PRO A 15 2.46 1.35 -8.49
C PRO A 15 1.47 0.21 -8.31
N ALA A 16 1.96 -1.00 -8.04
CA ALA A 16 1.09 -2.16 -7.82
C ALA A 16 0.24 -2.00 -6.56
N GLY A 17 0.85 -1.52 -5.47
CA GLY A 17 0.14 -1.31 -4.21
C GLY A 17 -0.96 -0.27 -4.31
N TYR A 18 -0.66 0.88 -4.90
CA TYR A 18 -1.67 1.93 -5.10
C TYR A 18 -2.76 1.50 -6.08
N THR A 19 -2.42 0.76 -7.12
CA THR A 19 -3.42 0.22 -8.04
C THR A 19 -4.38 -0.72 -7.31
N ALA A 20 -3.86 -1.65 -6.52
CA ALA A 20 -4.67 -2.55 -5.71
C ALA A 20 -5.57 -1.77 -4.74
N ALA A 21 -5.02 -0.73 -4.11
CA ALA A 21 -5.75 0.11 -3.17
C ALA A 21 -6.94 0.83 -3.83
N ILE A 22 -6.74 1.38 -5.03
CA ILE A 22 -7.81 2.05 -5.77
C ILE A 22 -8.96 1.10 -6.04
N TYR A 23 -8.67 -0.09 -6.56
CA TYR A 23 -9.72 -1.06 -6.88
C TYR A 23 -10.41 -1.60 -5.64
N ALA A 24 -9.67 -1.92 -4.58
CA ALA A 24 -10.25 -2.38 -3.33
C ALA A 24 -11.12 -1.31 -2.67
N SER A 25 -10.68 -0.05 -2.69
CA SER A 25 -11.45 1.07 -2.16
C SER A 25 -12.77 1.25 -2.92
N ARG A 26 -12.71 1.19 -4.24
CA ARG A 26 -13.91 1.34 -5.08
C ARG A 26 -14.88 0.17 -4.91
N ALA A 27 -14.39 -0.98 -4.49
CA ALA A 27 -15.23 -2.12 -4.15
C ALA A 27 -15.83 -2.06 -2.73
N GLY A 28 -15.55 -0.99 -1.99
CA GLY A 28 -16.08 -0.80 -0.63
C GLY A 28 -15.39 -1.65 0.42
N LEU A 29 -14.16 -2.11 0.18
CA LEU A 29 -13.45 -3.02 1.08
C LEU A 29 -12.63 -2.31 2.15
N ASN A 30 -12.61 -0.98 2.15
CA ASN A 30 -11.89 -0.16 3.14
C ASN A 30 -10.43 -0.61 3.36
N PRO A 31 -9.61 -0.66 2.31
CA PRO A 31 -8.25 -1.18 2.45
C PRO A 31 -7.38 -0.27 3.30
N VAL A 32 -6.48 -0.90 4.04
CA VAL A 32 -5.36 -0.23 4.70
C VAL A 32 -4.10 -0.58 3.93
N LEU A 33 -3.30 0.43 3.58
CA LEU A 33 -2.03 0.24 2.88
C LEU A 33 -0.89 0.76 3.77
N TYR A 34 0.09 -0.10 4.02
CA TYR A 34 1.33 0.31 4.68
C TYR A 34 2.43 0.54 3.64
N THR A 35 3.05 1.71 3.72
CA THR A 35 3.99 2.18 2.68
C THR A 35 5.32 1.46 2.67
N GLY A 36 5.73 0.87 3.79
CA GLY A 36 7.10 0.42 3.97
C GLY A 36 8.02 1.56 4.34
N GLY A 37 9.32 1.32 4.30
CA GLY A 37 10.33 2.31 4.67
C GLY A 37 10.52 3.43 3.65
N GLU A 38 10.17 3.18 2.39
CA GLU A 38 10.26 4.16 1.31
C GLU A 38 8.89 4.31 0.63
N PRO A 39 8.06 5.27 1.06
CA PRO A 39 6.78 5.52 0.39
C PRO A 39 6.96 5.77 -1.11
N GLY A 40 6.22 5.04 -1.94
CA GLY A 40 6.35 5.08 -3.40
C GLY A 40 7.33 4.07 -3.98
N GLY A 41 8.09 3.37 -3.13
CA GLY A 41 9.00 2.30 -3.57
C GLY A 41 10.14 2.81 -4.43
N GLN A 42 10.59 1.97 -5.36
CA GLN A 42 11.74 2.28 -6.20
C GLN A 42 11.57 3.51 -7.10
N LEU A 43 10.35 3.87 -7.44
CA LEU A 43 10.09 5.01 -8.31
C LEU A 43 10.38 6.35 -7.65
N THR A 44 10.55 6.39 -6.33
CA THR A 44 10.98 7.60 -5.64
C THR A 44 12.42 7.99 -5.98
N THR A 45 13.23 7.05 -6.47
CA THR A 45 14.62 7.28 -6.88
C THR A 45 14.78 7.42 -8.39
N THR A 46 13.68 7.31 -9.15
CA THR A 46 13.69 7.38 -10.62
C THR A 46 13.23 8.76 -11.07
N ASN A 47 14.06 9.48 -11.85
CA ASN A 47 13.70 10.81 -12.33
C ASN A 47 12.64 10.76 -13.43
N ASP A 48 12.88 9.97 -14.49
CA ASP A 48 11.99 9.92 -15.65
C ASP A 48 11.37 8.55 -15.78
N VAL A 49 10.04 8.49 -15.72
CA VAL A 49 9.26 7.28 -15.98
C VAL A 49 8.56 7.47 -17.32
N GLU A 50 8.91 6.61 -18.28
CA GLU A 50 8.41 6.72 -19.65
C GLU A 50 7.53 5.55 -20.07
N ASN A 51 7.46 4.53 -19.25
CA ASN A 51 6.82 3.26 -19.59
C ASN A 51 5.59 2.96 -18.74
N TYR A 52 5.07 3.94 -18.03
CA TYR A 52 3.80 3.79 -17.31
C TYR A 52 2.67 4.39 -18.16
N PRO A 53 1.63 3.61 -18.49
CA PRO A 53 0.54 4.11 -19.33
C PRO A 53 -0.17 5.32 -18.72
N GLY A 54 -0.51 6.28 -19.55
CA GLY A 54 -1.20 7.50 -19.11
C GLY A 54 -0.31 8.74 -19.13
N TYR A 55 0.99 8.57 -19.35
CA TYR A 55 1.96 9.67 -19.42
C TYR A 55 2.70 9.65 -20.75
N PRO A 56 2.09 10.16 -21.82
CA PRO A 56 2.70 10.07 -23.17
C PRO A 56 4.01 10.82 -23.30
N GLU A 57 4.25 11.82 -22.45
CA GLU A 57 5.51 12.58 -22.44
C GLU A 57 6.41 12.23 -21.26
N GLY A 58 6.08 11.13 -20.55
CA GLY A 58 6.80 10.74 -19.36
C GLY A 58 6.37 11.51 -18.12
N VAL A 59 6.90 11.14 -16.98
CA VAL A 59 6.61 11.78 -15.70
C VAL A 59 7.78 11.59 -14.74
N ASN A 60 7.98 12.53 -13.83
CA ASN A 60 8.91 12.39 -12.74
C ASN A 60 8.39 11.30 -11.78
N GLY A 61 9.26 10.35 -11.41
CA GLY A 61 8.88 9.22 -10.55
C GLY A 61 8.31 9.64 -9.19
N PRO A 62 9.01 10.48 -8.41
CA PRO A 62 8.48 10.97 -7.14
C PRO A 62 7.11 11.66 -7.27
N GLN A 63 6.93 12.48 -8.28
CA GLN A 63 5.65 13.15 -8.52
C GLN A 63 4.54 12.15 -8.86
N MET A 64 4.86 11.15 -9.68
CA MET A 64 3.90 10.11 -10.02
C MET A 64 3.42 9.35 -8.77
N MET A 65 4.34 9.06 -7.85
CA MET A 65 3.99 8.36 -6.61
C MET A 65 3.12 9.21 -5.69
N ILE A 66 3.37 10.52 -5.64
CA ILE A 66 2.50 11.45 -4.91
C ILE A 66 1.09 11.44 -5.51
N ASP A 67 1.00 11.49 -6.84
CA ASP A 67 -0.28 11.47 -7.54
C ASP A 67 -1.03 10.16 -7.28
N PHE A 68 -0.34 9.02 -7.28
CA PHE A 68 -0.96 7.73 -7.02
C PHE A 68 -1.49 7.63 -5.60
N GLN A 69 -0.74 8.13 -4.62
CA GLN A 69 -1.20 8.17 -3.23
C GLN A 69 -2.45 9.02 -3.10
N LYS A 70 -2.45 10.21 -3.68
CA LYS A 70 -3.63 11.10 -3.66
C LYS A 70 -4.83 10.45 -4.32
N GLN A 71 -4.62 9.73 -5.41
CA GLN A 71 -5.71 9.05 -6.10
C GLN A 71 -6.29 7.92 -5.24
N ALA A 72 -5.45 7.14 -4.58
CA ALA A 72 -5.91 6.09 -3.66
C ALA A 72 -6.68 6.71 -2.49
N GLU A 73 -6.15 7.78 -1.90
CA GLU A 73 -6.79 8.47 -0.78
C GLU A 73 -8.12 9.12 -1.18
N ARG A 74 -8.25 9.55 -2.44
CA ARG A 74 -9.53 10.07 -2.96
C ARG A 74 -10.67 9.05 -2.83
N PHE A 75 -10.35 7.76 -2.94
CA PHE A 75 -11.34 6.68 -2.80
C PHE A 75 -11.37 6.08 -1.39
N ASN A 76 -10.80 6.80 -0.42
CA ASN A 76 -10.78 6.44 1.00
C ASN A 76 -9.86 5.27 1.36
N THR A 77 -8.79 5.06 0.60
CA THR A 77 -7.72 4.18 1.07
C THR A 77 -7.06 4.79 2.30
N ASP A 78 -6.91 4.00 3.35
CA ASP A 78 -6.19 4.42 4.55
C ASP A 78 -4.69 4.13 4.33
N VAL A 79 -3.94 5.15 3.93
CA VAL A 79 -2.50 5.03 3.67
C VAL A 79 -1.74 5.37 4.94
N ARG A 80 -0.93 4.43 5.40
CA ARG A 80 -0.17 4.56 6.65
C ARG A 80 1.32 4.36 6.41
N TYR A 81 2.12 5.12 7.13
CA TYR A 81 3.56 4.93 7.15
C TYR A 81 3.89 3.86 8.17
N GLY A 82 4.62 2.84 7.75
CA GLY A 82 5.00 1.76 8.61
C GLY A 82 5.55 0.58 7.80
N LEU A 83 6.27 -0.29 8.49
CA LEU A 83 6.96 -1.43 7.89
C LEU A 83 6.39 -2.72 8.46
N ALA A 84 5.91 -3.61 7.59
CA ALA A 84 5.55 -4.96 7.98
C ALA A 84 6.84 -5.73 8.30
N THR A 85 6.97 -6.20 9.53
CA THR A 85 8.20 -6.84 10.01
C THR A 85 8.05 -8.33 10.27
N LYS A 86 6.83 -8.82 10.38
CA LYS A 86 6.55 -10.24 10.59
C LYS A 86 5.17 -10.57 10.07
N VAL A 87 5.00 -11.75 9.52
CA VAL A 87 3.68 -12.24 9.08
C VAL A 87 3.47 -13.67 9.61
N ASP A 88 2.22 -14.03 9.76
CA ASP A 88 1.80 -15.41 10.03
C ASP A 88 0.54 -15.69 9.21
N PHE A 89 0.71 -16.44 8.14
CA PHE A 89 -0.36 -16.83 7.23
C PHE A 89 -0.78 -18.29 7.38
N SER A 90 -0.34 -18.94 8.48
CA SER A 90 -0.64 -20.36 8.71
C SER A 90 -2.10 -20.63 9.06
N GLY A 91 -2.81 -19.61 9.51
CA GLY A 91 -4.23 -19.71 9.88
C GLY A 91 -5.05 -18.56 9.32
N TYR A 92 -6.28 -18.46 9.77
CA TYR A 92 -7.19 -17.38 9.40
C TYR A 92 -7.81 -16.78 10.67
N PRO A 93 -7.85 -15.44 10.81
CA PRO A 93 -7.41 -14.41 9.85
C PRO A 93 -5.88 -14.35 9.73
N HIS A 94 -5.41 -13.72 8.65
CA HIS A 94 -3.99 -13.49 8.44
C HIS A 94 -3.46 -12.46 9.44
N LYS A 95 -2.25 -12.67 9.92
CA LYS A 95 -1.63 -11.78 10.91
C LYS A 95 -0.40 -11.10 10.34
N VAL A 96 -0.32 -9.79 10.53
CA VAL A 96 0.83 -8.99 10.10
C VAL A 96 1.21 -8.04 11.23
N TRP A 97 2.47 -8.09 11.65
CA TRP A 97 3.01 -7.19 12.67
C TRP A 97 3.72 -6.03 12.00
N ILE A 98 3.41 -4.83 12.47
CA ILE A 98 3.93 -3.58 11.94
C ILE A 98 4.90 -2.99 12.95
N ASP A 99 6.02 -2.45 12.43
CA ASP A 99 7.03 -1.74 13.22
C ASP A 99 7.50 -2.55 14.43
N GLU A 100 7.98 -3.77 14.13
CA GLU A 100 8.57 -4.68 15.12
C GLU A 100 7.61 -5.05 16.27
N GLY A 101 6.34 -5.23 15.93
CA GLY A 101 5.33 -5.68 16.89
C GLY A 101 4.63 -4.58 17.66
N LYS A 102 4.84 -3.31 17.30
CA LYS A 102 4.10 -2.21 17.92
C LYS A 102 2.62 -2.27 17.59
N HIS A 103 2.27 -2.82 16.44
CA HIS A 103 0.90 -2.91 15.99
C HIS A 103 0.67 -4.24 15.27
N LEU A 104 -0.39 -4.95 15.64
CA LEU A 104 -0.80 -6.19 14.98
C LEU A 104 -2.06 -5.92 14.16
N ILE A 105 -1.98 -6.24 12.86
CA ILE A 105 -3.15 -6.22 11.97
C ILE A 105 -3.59 -7.64 11.72
N THR A 106 -4.88 -7.91 11.92
CA THR A 106 -5.50 -9.14 11.43
C THR A 106 -6.34 -8.79 10.22
N ALA A 107 -6.19 -9.54 9.14
CA ALA A 107 -6.82 -9.22 7.87
C ALA A 107 -7.51 -10.42 7.25
N ASP A 108 -8.64 -10.17 6.60
CA ASP A 108 -9.34 -11.21 5.82
C ASP A 108 -8.55 -11.56 4.56
N ALA A 109 -7.90 -10.57 3.94
CA ALA A 109 -7.05 -10.76 2.79
C ALA A 109 -5.83 -9.85 2.87
N VAL A 110 -4.68 -10.33 2.39
CA VAL A 110 -3.43 -9.56 2.34
C VAL A 110 -2.92 -9.55 0.90
N ILE A 111 -2.57 -8.37 0.42
CA ILE A 111 -1.94 -8.19 -0.89
C ILE A 111 -0.50 -7.74 -0.64
N ILE A 112 0.44 -8.52 -1.15
CA ILE A 112 1.86 -8.19 -1.10
C ILE A 112 2.25 -7.60 -2.46
N ALA A 113 2.65 -6.35 -2.44
CA ALA A 113 2.89 -5.59 -3.66
C ALA A 113 4.26 -4.91 -3.70
#